data_5bbfa589ded7999abe0cb6331926f79c
#
_entry.id   5bbfa589ded7999abe0cb6331926f79c
#
_cell.length_a   1.000
_cell.length_b   1.000
_cell.length_c   1.000
_cell.angle_alpha   90.00
_cell.angle_beta   90.00
_cell.angle_gamma   90.00
#
_symmetry.space_group_name_H-M   'P 1'
#
loop_
_entity.id
_entity.type
_entity.pdbx_description
1 polymer ?
#
loop_
_entity_poly.entity_id
_entity_poly.type
_entity_poly.pdbx_seq_one_letter_code
_entity_poly.pdbx_strand_id
1 'polypeptide(L)'
;INFSSMSSTQALTRVLGYSNAKAAIDNFTRWMATEMALKYGDKVRVNAVAPGFFISKQNKGLLTNEDGTFTERGQQVINKTPFKRFGKQEEVYGAIHYLLSDASSFVTGTVMAVDGGFSCLCGV
;
A
#
# COMPACT_ATOMS: atom_id res chain seq x y z
N ILE A 1 6.95 -7.68 8.09
CA ILE A 1 6.04 -6.96 7.17
C ILE A 1 6.40 -5.49 7.20
N ASN A 2 6.68 -4.91 6.04
CA ASN A 2 6.89 -3.47 5.85
C ASN A 2 5.62 -2.81 5.32
N PHE A 3 5.48 -1.50 5.56
CA PHE A 3 4.39 -0.70 5.00
C PHE A 3 4.91 0.20 3.87
N SER A 4 4.62 -0.20 2.65
CA SER A 4 4.84 0.59 1.45
C SER A 4 3.63 1.51 1.15
N SER A 5 3.41 1.83 -0.08
CA SER A 5 2.27 2.59 -0.59
C SER A 5 2.13 2.35 -2.10
N MET A 6 0.93 2.48 -2.64
CA MET A 6 0.74 2.49 -4.10
C MET A 6 1.52 3.64 -4.78
N SER A 7 1.88 4.69 -4.03
CA SER A 7 2.68 5.81 -4.55
C SER A 7 4.17 5.48 -4.74
N SER A 8 4.64 4.30 -4.30
CA SER A 8 6.01 3.84 -4.54
C SER A 8 6.31 3.60 -6.02
N THR A 9 5.29 3.27 -6.80
CA THR A 9 5.39 2.96 -8.23
C THR A 9 4.65 3.96 -9.12
N GLN A 10 3.87 4.87 -8.55
CA GLN A 10 3.07 5.85 -9.28
C GLN A 10 3.40 7.29 -8.85
N ALA A 11 3.48 8.18 -9.82
CA ALA A 11 3.68 9.61 -9.58
C ALA A 11 2.42 10.24 -8.99
N LEU A 12 2.31 10.22 -7.67
CA LEU A 12 1.24 10.90 -6.97
C LEU A 12 1.60 12.37 -6.73
N THR A 13 0.76 13.29 -7.20
CA THR A 13 1.01 14.74 -7.08
C THR A 13 1.14 15.20 -5.64
N ARG A 14 2.02 16.19 -5.39
CA ARG A 14 2.27 16.86 -4.11
C ARG A 14 2.97 16.03 -3.03
N VAL A 15 3.39 14.81 -3.32
CA VAL A 15 4.00 13.91 -2.32
C VAL A 15 5.29 13.23 -2.81
N LEU A 16 6.14 13.95 -3.53
CA LEU A 16 7.40 13.43 -4.10
C LEU A 16 8.28 12.75 -3.03
N GLY A 17 8.55 13.42 -1.91
CA GLY A 17 9.41 12.86 -0.85
C GLY A 17 8.81 11.61 -0.21
N TYR A 18 7.50 11.59 0.00
CA TYR A 18 6.79 10.40 0.49
C TYR A 18 6.89 9.24 -0.51
N SER A 19 6.64 9.49 -1.79
CA SER A 19 6.72 8.48 -2.84
C SER A 19 8.11 7.88 -2.93
N ASN A 20 9.16 8.71 -2.90
CA ASN A 20 10.55 8.25 -2.91
C ASN A 20 10.87 7.39 -1.67
N ALA A 21 10.41 7.79 -0.48
CA ALA A 21 10.60 7.00 0.73
C ALA A 21 9.90 5.63 0.63
N LYS A 22 8.70 5.58 0.04
CA LYS A 22 7.97 4.33 -0.14
C LYS A 22 8.58 3.44 -1.23
N ALA A 23 9.14 4.01 -2.29
CA ALA A 23 9.94 3.27 -3.27
C ALA A 23 11.21 2.66 -2.64
N ALA A 24 11.86 3.38 -1.73
CA ALA A 24 12.97 2.85 -0.95
C ALA A 24 12.55 1.66 -0.07
N ILE A 25 11.35 1.69 0.55
CA ILE A 25 10.80 0.57 1.31
C ILE A 25 10.58 -0.66 0.42
N ASP A 26 10.10 -0.48 -0.81
CA ASP A 26 9.91 -1.59 -1.76
C ASP A 26 11.24 -2.25 -2.11
N ASN A 27 12.26 -1.44 -2.40
CA ASN A 27 13.59 -1.95 -2.70
C ASN A 27 14.22 -2.63 -1.47
N PHE A 28 14.13 -2.02 -0.30
CA PHE A 28 14.59 -2.59 0.97
C PHE A 28 13.92 -3.94 1.27
N THR A 29 12.62 -4.06 1.02
CA THR A 29 11.87 -5.31 1.21
C THR A 29 12.46 -6.44 0.36
N ARG A 30 12.75 -6.19 -0.92
CA ARG A 30 13.35 -7.19 -1.82
C ARG A 30 14.78 -7.57 -1.40
N TRP A 31 15.60 -6.57 -1.05
CA TRP A 31 16.97 -6.80 -0.56
C TRP A 31 16.98 -7.63 0.72
N MET A 32 16.16 -7.26 1.70
CA MET A 32 16.09 -7.97 2.97
C MET A 32 15.52 -9.38 2.80
N ALA A 33 14.55 -9.57 1.90
CA ALA A 33 14.02 -10.90 1.60
C ALA A 33 15.13 -11.83 1.09
N THR A 34 15.94 -11.35 0.14
CA THR A 34 17.08 -12.11 -0.41
C THR A 34 18.13 -12.39 0.65
N GLU A 35 18.54 -11.37 1.40
CA GLU A 35 19.58 -11.49 2.43
C GLU A 35 19.18 -12.47 3.54
N MET A 36 17.93 -12.39 4.00
CA MET A 36 17.42 -13.28 5.04
C MET A 36 17.28 -14.72 4.53
N ALA A 37 16.82 -14.92 3.30
CA ALA A 37 16.70 -16.24 2.71
C ALA A 37 18.08 -16.90 2.54
N LEU A 38 19.10 -16.18 2.09
CA LEU A 38 20.46 -16.71 1.94
C LEU A 38 21.10 -17.07 3.29
N LYS A 39 20.82 -16.32 4.36
CA LYS A 39 21.38 -16.55 5.70
C LYS A 39 20.64 -17.60 6.52
N TYR A 40 19.30 -17.61 6.42
CA TYR A 40 18.44 -18.38 7.34
C TYR A 40 17.51 -19.37 6.65
N GLY A 41 17.59 -19.49 5.32
CA GLY A 41 16.70 -20.34 4.53
C GLY A 41 15.27 -19.79 4.56
N ASP A 42 14.30 -20.68 4.63
CA ASP A 42 12.87 -20.38 4.65
C ASP A 42 12.30 -19.94 6.01
N LYS A 43 13.16 -19.82 7.03
CA LYS A 43 12.74 -19.46 8.39
C LYS A 43 12.36 -17.99 8.55
N VAL A 44 12.85 -17.12 7.65
CA VAL A 44 12.61 -15.68 7.71
C VAL A 44 12.11 -15.19 6.37
N ARG A 45 10.93 -14.64 6.36
CA ARG A 45 10.32 -14.02 5.18
C ARG A 45 10.17 -12.51 5.40
N VAL A 46 10.40 -11.72 4.36
CA VAL A 46 10.27 -10.26 4.39
C VAL A 46 9.37 -9.83 3.23
N ASN A 47 8.24 -9.23 3.55
CA ASN A 47 7.24 -8.77 2.59
C ASN A 47 6.75 -7.36 2.95
N ALA A 48 6.07 -6.71 2.05
CA ALA A 48 5.42 -5.43 2.28
C ALA A 48 3.94 -5.47 1.86
N VAL A 49 3.13 -4.64 2.49
CA VAL A 49 1.81 -4.25 1.99
C VAL A 49 1.89 -2.83 1.44
N ALA A 50 1.21 -2.56 0.34
CA ALA A 50 1.11 -1.26 -0.29
C ALA A 50 -0.36 -0.80 -0.28
N PRO A 51 -0.80 -0.11 0.78
CA PRO A 51 -2.16 0.40 0.85
C PRO A 51 -2.40 1.50 -0.19
N GLY A 52 -3.63 1.54 -0.72
CA GLY A 52 -4.16 2.66 -1.47
C GLY A 52 -4.60 3.81 -0.55
N PHE A 53 -5.76 4.39 -0.86
CA PHE A 53 -6.30 5.46 -0.05
C PHE A 53 -7.27 4.95 1.02
N PHE A 54 -6.91 5.21 2.26
CA PHE A 54 -7.69 4.96 3.46
C PHE A 54 -7.84 6.27 4.23
N ILE A 55 -9.04 6.58 4.71
CA ILE A 55 -9.23 7.78 5.53
C ILE A 55 -8.62 7.53 6.91
N SER A 56 -7.70 8.39 7.32
CA SER A 56 -7.02 8.38 8.60
C SER A 56 -7.09 9.76 9.26
N LYS A 57 -6.71 9.84 10.53
CA LYS A 57 -6.61 11.14 11.23
C LYS A 57 -5.69 12.13 10.50
N GLN A 58 -4.65 11.64 9.82
CA GLN A 58 -3.65 12.49 9.14
C GLN A 58 -4.18 13.09 7.83
N ASN A 59 -5.03 12.37 7.10
CA ASN A 59 -5.45 12.78 5.76
C ASN A 59 -6.94 13.15 5.67
N LYS A 60 -7.70 13.01 6.75
CA LYS A 60 -9.13 13.30 6.78
C LYS A 60 -9.43 14.71 6.25
N GLY A 61 -8.77 15.72 6.76
CA GLY A 61 -8.98 17.12 6.34
C GLY A 61 -8.54 17.43 4.90
N LEU A 62 -7.75 16.55 4.26
CA LEU A 62 -7.40 16.68 2.84
C LEU A 62 -8.40 16.00 1.91
N LEU A 63 -9.16 15.02 2.42
CA LEU A 63 -10.02 14.17 1.62
C LEU A 63 -11.51 14.38 1.89
N THR A 64 -11.86 14.90 3.09
CA THR A 64 -13.25 15.13 3.52
C THR A 64 -13.41 16.51 4.10
N ASN A 65 -14.57 17.13 3.83
CA ASN A 65 -15.03 18.37 4.46
C ASN A 65 -15.59 18.10 5.86
N GLU A 66 -15.87 19.16 6.62
CA GLU A 66 -16.44 19.05 7.97
C GLU A 66 -17.84 18.43 7.98
N ASP A 67 -18.62 18.66 6.92
CA ASP A 67 -19.96 18.10 6.73
C ASP A 67 -19.96 16.62 6.28
N GLY A 68 -18.77 16.01 6.13
CA GLY A 68 -18.59 14.62 5.71
C GLY A 68 -18.58 14.39 4.20
N THR A 69 -18.81 15.43 3.40
CA THR A 69 -18.66 15.34 1.94
C THR A 69 -17.18 15.24 1.55
N PHE A 70 -16.90 14.81 0.33
CA PHE A 70 -15.52 14.72 -0.14
C PHE A 70 -15.03 16.05 -0.67
N THR A 71 -13.78 16.39 -0.37
CA THR A 71 -13.07 17.48 -1.04
C THR A 71 -12.90 17.17 -2.52
N GLU A 72 -12.54 18.16 -3.34
CA GLU A 72 -12.18 17.92 -4.74
C GLU A 72 -11.11 16.83 -4.88
N ARG A 73 -10.07 16.86 -4.02
CA ARG A 73 -9.03 15.82 -3.99
C ARG A 73 -9.60 14.46 -3.59
N GLY A 74 -10.47 14.41 -2.61
CA GLY A 74 -11.15 13.17 -2.21
C GLY A 74 -11.95 12.56 -3.35
N GLN A 75 -12.69 13.40 -4.08
CA GLN A 75 -13.46 12.95 -5.24
C GLN A 75 -12.56 12.48 -6.39
N GLN A 76 -11.42 13.14 -6.66
CA GLN A 76 -10.45 12.71 -7.66
C GLN A 76 -9.88 11.33 -7.32
N VAL A 77 -9.57 11.08 -6.04
CA VAL A 77 -9.10 9.76 -5.57
C VAL A 77 -10.16 8.68 -5.81
N ILE A 78 -11.42 8.94 -5.44
CA ILE A 78 -12.53 8.00 -5.65
C ILE A 78 -12.74 7.72 -7.14
N ASN A 79 -12.70 8.76 -7.97
CA ASN A 79 -12.88 8.62 -9.42
C ASN A 79 -11.80 7.73 -10.04
N LYS A 80 -10.55 7.84 -9.55
CA LYS A 80 -9.43 7.03 -10.00
C LYS A 80 -9.42 5.62 -9.42
N THR A 81 -10.03 5.40 -8.26
CA THR A 81 -10.12 4.07 -7.65
C THR A 81 -11.22 3.26 -8.33
N PRO A 82 -10.94 2.10 -8.95
CA PRO A 82 -11.97 1.25 -9.58
C PRO A 82 -13.11 0.86 -8.63
N PHE A 83 -12.82 0.58 -7.35
CA PHE A 83 -13.84 0.27 -6.34
C PHE A 83 -14.71 1.46 -5.93
N LYS A 84 -14.42 2.69 -6.44
CA LYS A 84 -15.23 3.91 -6.24
C LYS A 84 -15.47 4.28 -4.77
N ARG A 85 -14.53 3.92 -3.91
CA ARG A 85 -14.55 4.26 -2.48
C ARG A 85 -13.15 4.27 -1.87
N PHE A 86 -13.03 4.84 -0.69
CA PHE A 86 -11.86 4.64 0.17
C PHE A 86 -11.87 3.24 0.78
N GLY A 87 -10.68 2.71 1.07
CA GLY A 87 -10.52 1.48 1.82
C GLY A 87 -10.92 1.68 3.30
N LYS A 88 -11.41 0.61 3.93
CA LYS A 88 -11.59 0.51 5.38
C LYS A 88 -10.31 -0.08 5.99
N GLN A 89 -9.90 0.40 7.16
CA GLN A 89 -8.64 -0.04 7.77
C GLN A 89 -8.57 -1.55 7.96
N GLU A 90 -9.69 -2.19 8.28
CA GLU A 90 -9.81 -3.64 8.46
C GLU A 90 -9.49 -4.44 7.19
N GLU A 91 -9.65 -3.83 6.01
CA GLU A 91 -9.37 -4.49 4.72
C GLU A 91 -7.87 -4.73 4.47
N VAL A 92 -7.00 -4.06 5.23
CA VAL A 92 -5.54 -4.33 5.19
C VAL A 92 -5.19 -5.56 6.03
N TYR A 93 -5.99 -5.88 7.06
CA TYR A 93 -5.67 -6.95 8.02
C TYR A 93 -5.61 -8.33 7.35
N GLY A 94 -6.46 -8.60 6.38
CA GLY A 94 -6.43 -9.87 5.64
C GLY A 94 -5.10 -10.12 4.92
N ALA A 95 -4.56 -9.09 4.27
CA ALA A 95 -3.25 -9.18 3.61
C ALA A 95 -2.12 -9.38 4.64
N ILE A 96 -2.17 -8.66 5.77
CA ILE A 96 -1.19 -8.81 6.85
C ILE A 96 -1.26 -10.22 7.44
N HIS A 97 -2.45 -10.71 7.77
CA HIS A 97 -2.63 -12.07 8.33
C HIS A 97 -2.13 -13.15 7.36
N TYR A 98 -2.45 -13.01 6.06
CA TYR A 98 -1.93 -13.91 5.04
C TYR A 98 -0.39 -13.92 5.04
N LEU A 99 0.23 -12.75 4.97
CA LEU A 99 1.70 -12.63 4.89
C LEU A 99 2.41 -13.06 6.19
N LEU A 100 1.73 -13.05 7.33
CA LEU A 100 2.26 -13.52 8.61
C LEU A 100 2.06 -15.02 8.85
N SER A 101 1.10 -15.63 8.15
CA SER A 101 0.73 -17.04 8.35
C SER A 101 1.54 -18.00 7.49
N ASP A 102 1.43 -19.29 7.79
CA ASP A 102 2.02 -20.39 7.00
C ASP A 102 1.41 -20.52 5.61
N ALA A 103 0.20 -19.95 5.38
CA ALA A 103 -0.40 -19.87 4.04
C ALA A 103 0.47 -19.12 3.03
N SER A 104 1.39 -18.30 3.49
CA SER A 104 2.38 -17.58 2.68
C SER A 104 3.81 -18.11 2.85
N SER A 105 4.00 -19.37 3.25
CA SER A 105 5.32 -19.94 3.57
C SER A 105 6.32 -19.85 2.42
N PHE A 106 5.87 -19.81 1.17
CA PHE A 106 6.71 -19.66 -0.03
C PHE A 106 6.68 -18.25 -0.63
N VAL A 107 6.24 -17.23 0.16
CA VAL A 107 6.10 -15.83 -0.28
C VAL A 107 7.09 -14.96 0.48
N THR A 108 8.13 -14.47 -0.20
CA THR A 108 9.09 -13.50 0.34
C THR A 108 9.48 -12.49 -0.74
N GLY A 109 9.78 -11.25 -0.37
CA GLY A 109 10.15 -10.17 -1.29
C GLY A 109 8.97 -9.52 -2.04
N THR A 110 7.73 -9.90 -1.74
CA THR A 110 6.55 -9.30 -2.40
C THR A 110 6.17 -7.95 -1.80
N VAL A 111 5.60 -7.10 -2.65
CA VAL A 111 4.88 -5.89 -2.26
C VAL A 111 3.43 -6.09 -2.69
N MET A 112 2.56 -6.36 -1.72
CA MET A 112 1.15 -6.68 -1.96
C MET A 112 0.30 -5.42 -1.92
N ALA A 113 -0.31 -5.07 -3.06
CA ALA A 113 -1.24 -3.95 -3.14
C ALA A 113 -2.57 -4.28 -2.45
N VAL A 114 -3.08 -3.32 -1.67
CA VAL A 114 -4.42 -3.34 -1.06
C VAL A 114 -5.03 -1.96 -1.30
N ASP A 115 -5.52 -1.71 -2.51
CA ASP A 115 -5.76 -0.35 -2.99
C ASP A 115 -7.05 -0.17 -3.82
N GLY A 116 -7.92 -1.19 -3.86
CA GLY A 116 -9.16 -1.14 -4.63
C GLY A 116 -8.95 -0.98 -6.15
N GLY A 117 -7.76 -1.38 -6.64
CA GLY A 117 -7.39 -1.30 -8.05
C GLY A 117 -6.78 0.04 -8.47
N PHE A 118 -6.50 0.94 -7.53
CA PHE A 118 -5.96 2.27 -7.85
C PHE A 118 -4.68 2.20 -8.70
N SER A 119 -3.74 1.32 -8.34
CA SER A 119 -2.47 1.17 -9.06
C SER A 119 -2.58 0.44 -10.39
N CYS A 120 -3.68 -0.29 -10.64
CA CYS A 120 -3.90 -1.04 -11.88
C CYS A 120 -4.55 -0.21 -12.99
N LEU A 121 -5.20 0.91 -12.64
CA LEU A 121 -5.96 1.70 -13.61
C LEU A 121 -5.04 2.57 -14.48
N CYS A 122 -5.01 2.30 -15.78
CA CYS A 122 -4.27 3.11 -16.76
C CYS A 122 -5.07 4.33 -17.28
N GLY A 123 -6.35 4.47 -16.97
CA GLY A 123 -7.15 5.65 -17.27
C GLY A 123 -7.79 5.69 -18.66
N VAL A 124 -7.82 4.58 -19.41
CA VAL A 124 -8.52 4.41 -20.69
C VAL A 124 -9.52 3.27 -20.62
#